data_457182c4b0df28a28fb4be086be15d1c
#
_entry.id   457182c4b0df28a28fb4be086be15d1c
#
_cell.length_a   1.000
_cell.length_b   1.000
_cell.length_c   1.000
_cell.angle_alpha   90.00
_cell.angle_beta   90.00
_cell.angle_gamma   90.00
#
_symmetry.space_group_name_H-M   'P 1'
#
loop_
_entity.id
_entity.type
_entity.pdbx_description
1 polymer ?
#
loop_
_entity_poly.entity_id
_entity_poly.type
_entity_poly.pdbx_seq_one_letter_code
_entity_poly.pdbx_strand_id
1 'polypeptide(L)'
;SLKQARYARLANPDAKIYIFYIDIRSPGKYEDFATEIQKDENIIMVKGKVAKVTQGQGGNVVVEAEDILNGGKVSLEVDMVVLATGMESSMKGANLPDVVQLDENGFVAPNLQNHGILSAGVAKFPGDVNSSIQDSTGAALKAIQTVVGN
;
A
#
# COMPACT_ATOMS: atom_id res chain seq x y z
N SER A 1 6.32 -0.60 0.31
CA SER A 1 7.63 -0.04 -0.10
C SER A 1 8.81 -0.80 0.52
N LEU A 2 8.93 -0.99 1.85
CA LEU A 2 10.08 -1.67 2.49
C LEU A 2 10.35 -3.08 1.95
N LYS A 3 9.30 -3.88 1.72
CA LYS A 3 9.43 -5.23 1.15
C LYS A 3 9.99 -5.19 -0.28
N GLN A 4 9.53 -4.27 -1.12
CA GLN A 4 10.05 -4.10 -2.47
C GLN A 4 11.51 -3.63 -2.46
N ALA A 5 11.87 -2.74 -1.54
CA ALA A 5 13.26 -2.33 -1.35
C ALA A 5 14.16 -3.54 -1.03
N ARG A 6 13.75 -4.40 -0.10
CA ARG A 6 14.48 -5.64 0.18
C ARG A 6 14.61 -6.52 -1.07
N TYR A 7 13.55 -6.70 -1.84
CA TYR A 7 13.60 -7.51 -3.06
C TYR A 7 14.56 -6.92 -4.10
N ALA A 8 14.55 -5.61 -4.29
CA ALA A 8 15.49 -4.97 -5.21
C ALA A 8 16.94 -5.14 -4.76
N ARG A 9 17.22 -5.02 -3.46
CA ARG A 9 18.55 -5.29 -2.88
C ARG A 9 18.99 -6.73 -3.05
N LEU A 10 18.10 -7.69 -2.86
CA LEU A 10 18.40 -9.12 -3.06
C LEU A 10 18.69 -9.44 -4.54
N ALA A 11 18.00 -8.79 -5.47
CA ALA A 11 18.22 -8.97 -6.90
C ALA A 11 19.47 -8.24 -7.41
N ASN A 12 19.79 -7.09 -6.83
CA ASN A 12 20.98 -6.30 -7.17
C ASN A 12 21.62 -5.75 -5.88
N PRO A 13 22.68 -6.41 -5.36
CA PRO A 13 23.36 -5.99 -4.14
C PRO A 13 24.05 -4.62 -4.21
N ASP A 14 24.29 -4.08 -5.39
CA ASP A 14 24.91 -2.76 -5.58
C ASP A 14 23.88 -1.62 -5.68
N ALA A 15 22.59 -1.95 -5.77
CA ALA A 15 21.54 -0.95 -5.86
C ALA A 15 21.47 -0.08 -4.61
N LYS A 16 21.41 1.24 -4.79
CA LYS A 16 21.07 2.20 -3.72
C LYS A 16 19.59 2.54 -3.81
N ILE A 17 18.88 2.42 -2.70
CA ILE A 17 17.43 2.64 -2.66
C ILE A 17 17.12 3.76 -1.68
N TYR A 18 16.43 4.78 -2.17
CA TYR A 18 15.95 5.89 -1.38
C TYR A 18 14.46 5.72 -1.12
N ILE A 19 14.04 5.75 0.13
CA ILE A 19 12.64 5.71 0.52
C ILE A 19 12.27 7.05 1.14
N PHE A 20 11.53 7.86 0.39
CA PHE A 20 10.94 9.10 0.91
C PHE A 20 9.65 8.76 1.65
N TYR A 21 9.52 9.24 2.88
CA TYR A 21 8.36 8.96 3.72
C TYR A 21 7.96 10.16 4.57
N ILE A 22 6.68 10.30 4.84
CA ILE A 22 6.15 11.25 5.80
C ILE A 22 6.03 10.56 7.15
N ASP A 23 5.43 9.37 7.16
CA ASP A 23 5.22 8.54 8.34
C ASP A 23 5.37 7.06 8.00
N ILE A 24 5.97 6.29 8.91
CA ILE A 24 6.12 4.83 8.78
C ILE A 24 5.19 4.19 9.81
N ARG A 25 4.28 3.37 9.32
CA ARG A 25 3.38 2.60 10.15
C ARG A 25 3.63 1.11 9.94
N SER A 26 4.27 0.50 10.92
CA SER A 26 4.62 -0.92 10.92
C SER A 26 4.04 -1.59 12.15
N PRO A 27 2.72 -1.88 12.19
CA PRO A 27 2.07 -2.42 13.36
C PRO A 27 2.53 -3.85 13.68
N GLY A 28 2.66 -4.18 14.96
CA GLY A 28 2.98 -5.51 15.46
C GLY A 28 4.30 -6.04 14.91
N LYS A 29 4.32 -7.27 14.39
CA LYS A 29 5.53 -7.94 13.88
C LYS A 29 6.17 -7.26 12.67
N TYR A 30 5.49 -6.33 12.02
CA TYR A 30 6.09 -5.55 10.93
C TYR A 30 7.11 -4.52 11.42
N GLU A 31 7.12 -4.18 12.72
CA GLU A 31 8.12 -3.30 13.32
C GLU A 31 9.51 -3.95 13.29
N ASP A 32 9.61 -5.23 13.65
CA ASP A 32 10.88 -5.98 13.57
C ASP A 32 11.41 -6.01 12.13
N PHE A 33 10.52 -6.25 11.17
CA PHE A 33 10.87 -6.22 9.75
C PHE A 33 11.34 -4.83 9.29
N ALA A 34 10.66 -3.76 9.71
CA ALA A 34 11.06 -2.40 9.36
C ALA A 34 12.45 -2.06 9.95
N THR A 35 12.70 -2.48 11.18
CA THR A 35 13.98 -2.32 11.86
C THR A 35 15.10 -3.10 11.16
N GLU A 36 14.82 -4.32 10.69
CA GLU A 36 15.77 -5.13 9.92
C GLU A 36 16.15 -4.44 8.60
N ILE A 37 15.16 -3.94 7.86
CA ILE A 37 15.40 -3.26 6.58
C ILE A 37 16.23 -1.98 6.75
N GLN A 38 16.00 -1.23 7.81
CA GLN A 38 16.73 0.00 8.09
C GLN A 38 18.22 -0.22 8.47
N LYS A 39 18.63 -1.46 8.71
CA LYS A 39 20.05 -1.81 8.94
C LYS A 39 20.85 -1.92 7.64
N ASP A 40 20.19 -2.05 6.49
CA ASP A 40 20.88 -2.07 5.19
C ASP A 40 21.31 -0.65 4.83
N GLU A 41 22.62 -0.39 4.84
CA GLU A 41 23.21 0.93 4.56
C GLU A 41 22.89 1.45 3.15
N ASN A 42 22.53 0.57 2.23
CA ASN A 42 22.10 0.93 0.88
C ASN A 42 20.60 1.20 0.76
N ILE A 43 19.83 1.08 1.84
CA ILE A 43 18.42 1.50 1.92
C ILE A 43 18.36 2.79 2.75
N ILE A 44 18.33 3.91 2.05
CA ILE A 44 18.41 5.24 2.65
C ILE A 44 16.99 5.76 2.88
N MET A 45 16.67 5.97 4.15
CA MET A 45 15.37 6.48 4.58
C MET A 45 15.41 8.00 4.68
N VAL A 46 14.61 8.70 3.86
CA VAL A 46 14.54 10.18 3.86
C VAL A 46 13.18 10.61 4.35
N LYS A 47 13.13 11.21 5.53
CA LYS A 47 11.88 11.77 6.07
C LYS A 47 11.58 13.09 5.39
N GLY A 48 10.61 13.09 4.48
CA GLY A 48 10.26 14.30 3.75
C GLY A 48 9.27 14.01 2.62
N LYS A 49 8.80 15.08 2.03
CA LYS A 49 7.85 15.04 0.92
C LYS A 49 8.57 15.26 -0.40
N VAL A 50 8.34 14.37 -1.36
CA VAL A 50 8.76 14.59 -2.74
C VAL A 50 7.92 15.72 -3.34
N ALA A 51 8.59 16.77 -3.79
CA ALA A 51 7.95 17.93 -4.36
C ALA A 51 7.80 17.81 -5.89
N LYS A 52 8.79 17.20 -6.55
CA LYS A 52 8.81 17.12 -8.01
C LYS A 52 9.60 15.90 -8.48
N VAL A 53 9.16 15.34 -9.58
CA VAL A 53 9.88 14.29 -10.33
C VAL A 53 9.94 14.75 -11.77
N THR A 54 11.15 14.83 -12.34
CA THR A 54 11.38 15.29 -13.72
C THR A 54 12.31 14.34 -14.46
N GLN A 55 12.23 14.35 -15.75
CA GLN A 55 13.16 13.60 -16.60
C GLN A 55 14.55 14.27 -16.54
N GLY A 56 15.57 13.48 -16.25
CA GLY A 56 16.98 13.86 -16.30
C GLY A 56 17.62 13.58 -17.65
N GLN A 57 18.94 13.60 -17.69
CA GLN A 57 19.70 13.25 -18.88
C GLN A 57 19.86 11.73 -19.02
N GLY A 58 20.02 11.25 -20.26
CA GLY A 58 20.33 9.84 -20.53
C GLY A 58 19.24 8.81 -20.15
N GLY A 59 18.00 9.26 -19.87
CA GLY A 59 16.90 8.40 -19.43
C GLY A 59 16.73 8.33 -17.90
N ASN A 60 17.61 8.97 -17.14
CA ASN A 60 17.50 9.08 -15.69
C ASN A 60 16.32 9.97 -15.25
N VAL A 61 16.02 9.93 -13.98
CA VAL A 61 14.93 10.68 -13.35
C VAL A 61 15.49 11.51 -12.20
N VAL A 62 15.15 12.80 -12.15
CA VAL A 62 15.53 13.69 -11.06
C VAL A 62 14.37 13.83 -10.07
N VAL A 63 14.65 13.55 -8.81
CA VAL A 63 13.71 13.66 -7.70
C VAL A 63 14.12 14.82 -6.81
N GLU A 64 13.23 15.80 -6.67
CA GLU A 64 13.38 16.93 -5.74
C GLU A 64 12.49 16.71 -4.53
N ALA A 65 13.06 16.75 -3.33
CA ALA A 65 12.37 16.51 -2.08
C ALA A 65 12.88 17.44 -0.98
N GLU A 66 12.15 17.51 0.11
CA GLU A 66 12.62 18.06 1.38
C GLU A 66 13.13 16.93 2.27
N ASP A 67 14.26 17.16 2.94
CA ASP A 67 14.72 16.32 4.04
C ASP A 67 14.46 17.07 5.36
N ILE A 68 13.43 16.64 6.07
CA ILE A 68 12.98 17.30 7.30
C ILE A 68 13.96 17.07 8.45
N LEU A 69 14.67 15.93 8.46
CA LEU A 69 15.59 15.61 9.55
C LEU A 69 16.91 16.37 9.45
N ASN A 70 17.43 16.51 8.24
CA ASN A 70 18.69 17.21 7.99
C ASN A 70 18.50 18.71 7.64
N GLY A 71 17.26 19.13 7.45
CA GLY A 71 16.90 20.52 7.19
C GLY A 71 17.41 21.03 5.85
N GLY A 72 16.77 20.62 4.73
CA GLY A 72 17.16 21.13 3.43
C GLY A 72 16.39 20.54 2.27
N LYS A 73 16.73 21.00 1.06
CA LYS A 73 16.25 20.42 -0.18
C LYS A 73 17.24 19.37 -0.66
N VAL A 74 16.72 18.25 -1.09
CA VAL A 74 17.47 17.14 -1.67
C VAL A 74 17.10 17.03 -3.14
N SER A 75 18.10 16.95 -4.01
CA SER A 75 17.93 16.63 -5.43
C SER A 75 18.77 15.40 -5.74
N LEU A 76 18.12 14.34 -6.20
CA LEU A 76 18.74 13.07 -6.50
C LEU A 76 18.45 12.69 -7.94
N GLU A 77 19.49 12.29 -8.67
CA GLU A 77 19.35 11.65 -9.98
C GLU A 77 19.40 10.13 -9.78
N VAL A 78 18.39 9.44 -10.30
CA VAL A 78 18.18 8.00 -10.12
C VAL A 78 17.76 7.34 -11.44
N ASP A 79 18.01 6.04 -11.56
CA ASP A 79 17.65 5.27 -12.74
C ASP A 79 16.14 4.99 -12.81
N MET A 80 15.50 4.90 -11.65
CA MET A 80 14.08 4.54 -11.55
C MET A 80 13.40 5.21 -10.36
N VAL A 81 12.17 5.64 -10.55
CA VAL A 81 11.28 6.09 -9.47
C VAL A 81 10.05 5.19 -9.42
N VAL A 82 9.78 4.67 -8.23
CA VAL A 82 8.58 3.87 -7.96
C VAL A 82 7.61 4.70 -7.13
N LEU A 83 6.45 5.00 -7.69
CA LEU A 83 5.39 5.72 -6.98
C LEU A 83 4.64 4.75 -6.06
N ALA A 84 4.77 4.96 -4.74
CA ALA A 84 4.06 4.19 -3.73
C ALA A 84 2.64 4.76 -3.55
N THR A 85 1.79 4.54 -4.55
CA THR A 85 0.39 4.99 -4.57
C THR A 85 -0.49 4.13 -3.66
N GLY A 86 -1.70 4.59 -3.39
CA GLY A 86 -2.71 3.86 -2.64
C GLY A 86 -3.36 2.72 -3.45
N MET A 87 -4.43 2.19 -2.91
CA MET A 87 -5.25 1.15 -3.53
C MET A 87 -6.59 1.75 -3.95
N GLU A 88 -6.94 1.58 -5.23
CA GLU A 88 -8.26 1.87 -5.75
C GLU A 88 -9.05 0.58 -5.96
N SER A 89 -10.37 0.67 -5.80
CA SER A 89 -11.24 -0.45 -6.12
C SER A 89 -11.35 -0.66 -7.63
N SER A 90 -11.10 -1.89 -8.08
CA SER A 90 -11.30 -2.29 -9.49
C SER A 90 -12.78 -2.41 -9.88
N MET A 91 -13.70 -2.33 -8.91
CA MET A 91 -15.14 -2.40 -9.15
C MET A 91 -15.74 -1.06 -9.59
N LYS A 92 -15.00 0.03 -9.41
CA LYS A 92 -15.43 1.36 -9.85
C LYS A 92 -15.54 1.38 -11.38
N GLY A 93 -16.77 1.53 -11.90
CA GLY A 93 -17.06 1.47 -13.33
C GLY A 93 -17.22 0.06 -13.92
N ALA A 94 -17.16 -0.99 -13.10
CA ALA A 94 -17.48 -2.35 -13.53
C ALA A 94 -19.00 -2.55 -13.66
N ASN A 95 -19.40 -3.49 -14.52
CA ASN A 95 -20.80 -3.91 -14.65
C ASN A 95 -21.12 -4.88 -13.50
N LEU A 96 -21.72 -4.36 -12.44
CA LEU A 96 -22.10 -5.11 -11.25
C LEU A 96 -23.61 -5.39 -11.27
N PRO A 97 -24.08 -6.46 -10.60
CA PRO A 97 -25.50 -6.65 -10.36
C PRO A 97 -26.11 -5.45 -9.62
N ASP A 98 -27.33 -5.03 -9.97
CA ASP A 98 -28.00 -3.85 -9.41
C ASP A 98 -28.10 -3.84 -7.88
N VAL A 99 -28.11 -5.03 -7.27
CA VAL A 99 -28.16 -5.22 -5.82
C VAL A 99 -26.82 -4.89 -5.12
N VAL A 100 -25.70 -4.87 -5.88
CA VAL A 100 -24.39 -4.55 -5.34
C VAL A 100 -24.16 -3.05 -5.36
N GLN A 101 -24.20 -2.43 -4.20
CA GLN A 101 -23.92 -1.01 -4.02
C GLN A 101 -22.47 -0.81 -3.61
N LEU A 102 -21.86 0.22 -4.15
CA LEU A 102 -20.51 0.65 -3.78
C LEU A 102 -20.57 1.89 -2.89
N ASP A 103 -19.58 2.01 -2.01
CA ASP A 103 -19.36 3.23 -1.24
C ASP A 103 -18.76 4.36 -2.12
N GLU A 104 -18.48 5.50 -1.54
CA GLU A 104 -17.88 6.67 -2.22
C GLU A 104 -16.48 6.38 -2.80
N ASN A 105 -15.77 5.38 -2.25
CA ASN A 105 -14.45 4.97 -2.68
C ASN A 105 -14.48 3.80 -3.69
N GLY A 106 -15.68 3.29 -4.00
CA GLY A 106 -15.89 2.21 -4.95
C GLY A 106 -15.74 0.80 -4.36
N PHE A 107 -15.72 0.65 -3.03
CA PHE A 107 -15.76 -0.65 -2.35
C PHE A 107 -17.20 -1.06 -2.06
N VAL A 108 -17.43 -2.36 -1.90
CA VAL A 108 -18.77 -2.89 -1.62
C VAL A 108 -19.29 -2.35 -0.29
N ALA A 109 -20.45 -1.69 -0.34
CA ALA A 109 -21.06 -1.09 0.84
C ALA A 109 -21.43 -2.14 1.88
N PRO A 110 -21.30 -1.85 3.19
CA PRO A 110 -21.51 -2.83 4.27
C PRO A 110 -22.96 -3.22 4.52
N ASN A 111 -23.93 -2.50 3.94
CA ASN A 111 -25.36 -2.64 4.21
C ASN A 111 -26.08 -3.70 3.35
N LEU A 112 -25.34 -4.46 2.52
CA LEU A 112 -25.94 -5.48 1.64
C LEU A 112 -26.31 -6.80 2.34
N GLN A 113 -26.02 -6.93 3.62
CA GLN A 113 -26.31 -8.14 4.41
C GLN A 113 -27.80 -8.53 4.40
N ASN A 114 -28.70 -7.55 4.35
CA ASN A 114 -30.15 -7.78 4.27
C ASN A 114 -30.59 -8.42 2.94
N HIS A 115 -29.71 -8.41 1.93
CA HIS A 115 -29.93 -9.04 0.63
C HIS A 115 -29.18 -10.38 0.48
N GLY A 116 -28.63 -10.92 1.57
CA GLY A 116 -27.84 -12.16 1.55
C GLY A 116 -26.45 -12.00 0.91
N ILE A 117 -25.98 -10.77 0.73
CA ILE A 117 -24.68 -10.47 0.14
C ILE A 117 -23.74 -10.03 1.24
N LEU A 118 -22.60 -10.73 1.32
CA LEU A 118 -21.50 -10.40 2.22
C LEU A 118 -20.24 -10.13 1.39
N SER A 119 -19.62 -9.02 1.66
CA SER A 119 -18.31 -8.69 1.07
C SER A 119 -17.19 -9.00 2.06
N ALA A 120 -16.02 -9.34 1.56
CA ALA A 120 -14.86 -9.67 2.38
C ALA A 120 -13.55 -9.17 1.76
N GLY A 121 -12.57 -8.88 2.62
CA GLY A 121 -11.23 -8.48 2.22
C GLY A 121 -11.20 -7.21 1.37
N VAL A 122 -10.37 -7.19 0.35
CA VAL A 122 -10.18 -6.00 -0.51
C VAL A 122 -11.38 -5.61 -1.37
N ALA A 123 -12.42 -6.44 -1.40
CA ALA A 123 -13.70 -6.04 -2.00
C ALA A 123 -14.45 -5.02 -1.13
N LYS A 124 -14.15 -5.00 0.19
CA LYS A 124 -14.84 -4.19 1.20
C LYS A 124 -14.04 -2.96 1.62
N PHE A 125 -12.72 -3.08 1.67
CA PHE A 125 -11.82 -1.98 2.07
C PHE A 125 -10.39 -2.20 1.55
N PRO A 126 -9.58 -1.15 1.41
CA PRO A 126 -8.17 -1.32 1.08
C PRO A 126 -7.43 -1.91 2.29
N GLY A 127 -6.93 -3.14 2.15
CA GLY A 127 -6.28 -3.86 3.24
C GLY A 127 -5.12 -4.74 2.77
N ASP A 128 -4.32 -5.20 3.73
CA ASP A 128 -3.28 -6.19 3.50
C ASP A 128 -3.83 -7.62 3.47
N VAL A 129 -2.97 -8.60 3.17
CA VAL A 129 -3.37 -10.02 3.10
C VAL A 129 -3.87 -10.53 4.45
N ASN A 130 -3.23 -10.14 5.55
CA ASN A 130 -3.60 -10.61 6.88
C ASN A 130 -5.00 -10.10 7.29
N SER A 131 -5.26 -8.81 7.12
CA SER A 131 -6.57 -8.22 7.39
C SER A 131 -7.65 -8.80 6.48
N SER A 132 -7.33 -9.07 5.21
CA SER A 132 -8.26 -9.70 4.27
C SER A 132 -8.64 -11.12 4.67
N ILE A 133 -7.69 -11.93 5.17
CA ILE A 133 -7.96 -13.29 5.67
C ILE A 133 -8.83 -13.24 6.92
N GLN A 134 -8.53 -12.35 7.86
CA GLN A 134 -9.33 -12.20 9.08
C GLN A 134 -10.77 -11.76 8.77
N ASP A 135 -10.93 -10.77 7.90
CA ASP A 135 -12.25 -10.27 7.49
C ASP A 135 -13.04 -11.35 6.73
N SER A 136 -12.37 -12.13 5.87
CA SER A 136 -13.01 -13.26 5.15
C SER A 136 -13.49 -14.34 6.09
N THR A 137 -12.75 -14.65 7.16
CA THR A 137 -13.17 -15.59 8.20
C THR A 137 -14.41 -15.08 8.93
N GLY A 138 -14.46 -13.79 9.26
CA GLY A 138 -15.62 -13.14 9.85
C GLY A 138 -16.85 -13.15 8.94
N ALA A 139 -16.64 -12.86 7.65
CA ALA A 139 -17.73 -12.90 6.66
C ALA A 139 -18.29 -14.32 6.47
N ALA A 140 -17.41 -15.32 6.41
CA ALA A 140 -17.82 -16.73 6.33
C ALA A 140 -18.64 -17.17 7.56
N LEU A 141 -18.20 -16.82 8.76
CA LEU A 141 -18.94 -17.09 10.00
C LEU A 141 -20.33 -16.44 9.96
N LYS A 142 -20.41 -15.20 9.50
CA LYS A 142 -21.69 -14.50 9.38
C LYS A 142 -22.62 -15.14 8.36
N ALA A 143 -22.08 -15.61 7.23
CA ALA A 143 -22.85 -16.36 6.24
C ALA A 143 -23.44 -17.65 6.85
N ILE A 144 -22.63 -18.41 7.59
CA ILE A 144 -23.08 -19.62 8.29
C ILE A 144 -24.20 -19.28 9.28
N GLN A 145 -24.03 -18.25 10.11
CA GLN A 145 -25.04 -17.82 11.08
C GLN A 145 -26.39 -17.44 10.42
N THR A 146 -26.30 -16.79 9.24
CA THR A 146 -27.51 -16.41 8.48
C THR A 146 -28.26 -17.64 7.96
N VAL A 147 -27.56 -18.69 7.58
CA VAL A 147 -28.17 -19.92 7.02
C VAL A 147 -28.68 -20.86 8.14
N VAL A 148 -27.91 -20.98 9.23
CA VAL A 148 -28.22 -21.96 10.33
C VAL A 148 -29.10 -21.33 11.42
N GLY A 149 -29.10 -20.02 11.55
CA GLY A 149 -29.85 -19.30 12.59
C GLY A 149 -31.33 -19.05 12.29
N ASN A 150 -31.86 -19.62 11.21
CA ASN A 150 -33.29 -19.58 10.86
C ASN A 150 -34.00 -20.86 11.29
#